data_8a8d011ba2e7c516d485784947b7e933
#
_entry.id   8a8d011ba2e7c516d485784947b7e933
#
_cell.length_a   1.000
_cell.length_b   1.000
_cell.length_c   1.000
_cell.angle_alpha   90.00
_cell.angle_beta   90.00
_cell.angle_gamma   90.00
#
_symmetry.space_group_name_H-M   'P 1'
#
loop_
_entity.id
_entity.type
_entity.pdbx_description
1 polymer ?
#
loop_
_entity_poly.entity_id
_entity_poly.type
_entity_poly.pdbx_seq_one_letter_code
_entity_poly.pdbx_strand_id
1 'polypeptide(L)'
;MTDFIFFMFKDAAFAFLVAVGFALLFETPKRVLYVAGLLGGIGHCIRFILLHLDFGLVSSTLAGSIFIGIAGIYCAHKVHTPPVVFTMPACITMIPGLYAYRTMMGWIKIYTDGLITQEPQILQETAYNFILTSSLLFSLAIGICVGALFFRKKSTKEIKLGKTTIIKF
;
A
#
# COMPACT_ATOMS: atom_id res chain seq x y z
N MET A 1 -3.88 17.62 23.40
CA MET A 1 -4.57 16.32 23.18
C MET A 1 -5.72 16.45 22.17
N THR A 2 -6.56 17.46 22.27
CA THR A 2 -7.63 17.76 21.29
C THR A 2 -7.12 17.92 19.86
N ASP A 3 -6.03 18.67 19.67
CA ASP A 3 -5.46 18.92 18.34
C ASP A 3 -4.93 17.64 17.68
N PHE A 4 -4.29 16.74 18.45
CA PHE A 4 -3.82 15.46 17.96
C PHE A 4 -4.98 14.59 17.41
N ILE A 5 -6.06 14.48 18.19
CA ILE A 5 -7.26 13.71 17.79
C ILE A 5 -7.88 14.35 16.55
N PHE A 6 -7.96 15.66 16.48
CA PHE A 6 -8.50 16.38 15.33
C PHE A 6 -7.67 16.13 14.05
N PHE A 7 -6.34 16.24 14.13
CA PHE A 7 -5.47 15.96 13.00
C PHE A 7 -5.52 14.50 12.56
N MET A 8 -5.59 13.55 13.49
CA MET A 8 -5.73 12.13 13.20
C MET A 8 -7.02 11.83 12.45
N PHE A 9 -8.17 12.37 12.90
CA PHE A 9 -9.44 12.18 12.22
C PHE A 9 -9.48 12.82 10.84
N LYS A 10 -8.90 14.01 10.71
CA LYS A 10 -8.79 14.71 9.43
C LYS A 10 -7.96 13.89 8.44
N ASP A 11 -6.82 13.40 8.86
CA ASP A 11 -5.92 12.57 8.05
C ASP A 11 -6.59 11.26 7.62
N ALA A 12 -7.27 10.58 8.53
CA ALA A 12 -8.06 9.39 8.26
C ALA A 12 -9.19 9.64 7.25
N ALA A 13 -9.90 10.78 7.38
CA ALA A 13 -10.97 11.13 6.47
C ALA A 13 -10.44 11.37 5.04
N PHE A 14 -9.31 12.06 4.89
CA PHE A 14 -8.66 12.23 3.60
C PHE A 14 -8.17 10.91 3.03
N ALA A 15 -7.55 10.05 3.85
CA ALA A 15 -7.12 8.73 3.42
C ALA A 15 -8.31 7.86 2.97
N PHE A 16 -9.44 7.92 3.66
CA PHE A 16 -10.67 7.27 3.25
C PHE A 16 -11.14 7.75 1.87
N LEU A 17 -11.22 9.06 1.65
CA LEU A 17 -11.65 9.64 0.37
C LEU A 17 -10.71 9.27 -0.78
N VAL A 18 -9.40 9.32 -0.54
CA VAL A 18 -8.38 8.93 -1.52
C VAL A 18 -8.50 7.45 -1.86
N ALA A 19 -8.65 6.57 -0.86
CA ALA A 19 -8.82 5.13 -1.08
C ALA A 19 -10.08 4.82 -1.89
N VAL A 20 -11.20 5.51 -1.63
CA VAL A 20 -12.44 5.38 -2.42
C VAL A 20 -12.23 5.89 -3.84
N GLY A 21 -11.56 7.03 -4.01
CA GLY A 21 -11.24 7.59 -5.33
C GLY A 21 -10.42 6.62 -6.19
N PHE A 22 -9.36 6.04 -5.64
CA PHE A 22 -8.58 5.02 -6.34
C PHE A 22 -9.35 3.73 -6.57
N ALA A 23 -10.19 3.31 -5.63
CA ALA A 23 -11.07 2.16 -5.84
C ALA A 23 -12.03 2.36 -7.02
N LEU A 24 -12.54 3.58 -7.21
CA LEU A 24 -13.35 3.93 -8.40
C LEU A 24 -12.51 3.88 -9.67
N LEU A 25 -11.29 4.39 -9.67
CA LEU A 25 -10.37 4.32 -10.82
C LEU A 25 -10.04 2.88 -11.23
N PHE A 26 -9.98 1.96 -10.27
CA PHE A 26 -9.73 0.53 -10.51
C PHE A 26 -11.01 -0.27 -10.80
N GLU A 27 -12.12 0.41 -11.08
CA GLU A 27 -13.41 -0.22 -11.40
C GLU A 27 -13.89 -1.20 -10.31
N THR A 28 -13.54 -0.91 -9.06
CA THR A 28 -13.95 -1.72 -7.91
C THR A 28 -15.47 -1.74 -7.80
N PRO A 29 -16.09 -2.92 -7.58
CA PRO A 29 -17.56 -3.02 -7.44
C PRO A 29 -18.08 -2.09 -6.33
N LYS A 30 -19.15 -1.36 -6.60
CA LYS A 30 -19.71 -0.33 -5.71
C LYS A 30 -19.97 -0.84 -4.28
N ARG A 31 -20.32 -2.12 -4.14
CA ARG A 31 -20.58 -2.76 -2.83
C ARG A 31 -19.37 -2.90 -1.93
N VAL A 32 -18.14 -2.78 -2.47
CA VAL A 32 -16.91 -2.91 -1.68
C VAL A 32 -16.08 -1.63 -1.61
N LEU A 33 -16.55 -0.52 -2.19
CA LEU A 33 -15.90 0.77 -2.14
C LEU A 33 -15.69 1.26 -0.70
N TYR A 34 -16.71 1.11 0.15
CA TYR A 34 -16.62 1.51 1.55
C TYR A 34 -15.57 0.68 2.32
N VAL A 35 -15.37 -0.60 1.93
CA VAL A 35 -14.34 -1.45 2.53
C VAL A 35 -12.95 -0.91 2.22
N ALA A 36 -12.70 -0.52 0.96
CA ALA A 36 -11.43 0.10 0.55
C ALA A 36 -11.17 1.40 1.33
N GLY A 37 -12.19 2.26 1.44
CA GLY A 37 -12.10 3.50 2.20
C GLY A 37 -11.81 3.28 3.68
N LEU A 38 -12.55 2.37 4.34
CA LEU A 38 -12.34 2.05 5.75
C LEU A 38 -10.95 1.46 6.01
N LEU A 39 -10.50 0.53 5.17
CA LEU A 39 -9.16 -0.04 5.30
C LEU A 39 -8.07 1.01 5.13
N GLY A 40 -8.21 1.89 4.13
CA GLY A 40 -7.29 3.01 3.90
C GLY A 40 -7.25 3.98 5.07
N GLY A 41 -8.42 4.42 5.56
CA GLY A 41 -8.54 5.33 6.70
C GLY A 41 -7.95 4.77 7.99
N ILE A 42 -8.32 3.52 8.37
CA ILE A 42 -7.83 2.88 9.59
C ILE A 42 -6.33 2.58 9.47
N GLY A 43 -5.87 2.06 8.33
CA GLY A 43 -4.45 1.82 8.11
C GLY A 43 -3.60 3.08 8.24
N HIS A 44 -4.11 4.21 7.74
CA HIS A 44 -3.46 5.52 7.85
C HIS A 44 -3.47 6.03 9.30
N CYS A 45 -4.56 5.81 10.06
CA CYS A 45 -4.60 6.09 11.50
C CYS A 45 -3.51 5.34 12.27
N ILE A 46 -3.35 4.04 12.00
CA ILE A 46 -2.33 3.22 12.66
C ILE A 46 -0.94 3.79 12.37
N ARG A 47 -0.66 4.11 11.11
CA ARG A 47 0.59 4.76 10.72
C ARG A 47 0.80 6.09 11.43
N PHE A 48 -0.22 6.93 11.51
CA PHE A 48 -0.16 8.23 12.17
C PHE A 48 0.15 8.10 13.66
N ILE A 49 -0.51 7.18 14.36
CA ILE A 49 -0.27 6.91 15.79
C ILE A 49 1.17 6.44 16.02
N LEU A 50 1.66 5.48 15.22
CA LEU A 50 3.01 4.96 15.36
C LEU A 50 4.08 6.00 15.04
N LEU A 51 3.84 6.89 14.08
CA LEU A 51 4.72 8.03 13.82
C LEU A 51 4.81 8.97 15.01
N HIS A 52 3.72 9.16 15.73
CA HIS A 52 3.68 9.99 16.95
C HIS A 52 4.36 9.34 18.15
N LEU A 53 4.54 8.02 18.11
CA LEU A 53 5.30 7.24 19.09
C LEU A 53 6.78 7.07 18.69
N ASP A 54 7.28 7.87 17.76
CA ASP A 54 8.67 7.87 17.26
C ASP A 54 9.15 6.55 16.62
N PHE A 55 8.24 5.72 16.14
CA PHE A 55 8.55 4.45 15.46
C PHE A 55 9.06 4.66 14.02
N GLY A 56 9.57 5.70 13.59
CA GLY A 56 10.08 5.90 12.25
C GLY A 56 9.07 5.62 11.10
N LEU A 57 9.27 6.26 9.95
CA LEU A 57 8.31 6.25 8.84
C LEU A 57 8.13 4.86 8.19
N VAL A 58 9.21 4.09 8.05
CA VAL A 58 9.20 2.79 7.39
C VAL A 58 8.46 1.74 8.24
N SER A 59 8.77 1.67 9.54
CA SER A 59 8.13 0.74 10.46
C SER A 59 6.66 1.04 10.68
N SER A 60 6.29 2.32 10.77
CA SER A 60 4.89 2.74 10.87
C SER A 60 4.09 2.38 9.63
N THR A 61 4.69 2.54 8.44
CA THR A 61 4.07 2.15 7.17
C THR A 61 3.93 0.62 7.06
N LEU A 62 4.93 -0.13 7.52
CA LEU A 62 4.87 -1.59 7.58
C LEU A 62 3.71 -2.07 8.45
N ALA A 63 3.56 -1.52 9.65
CA ALA A 63 2.47 -1.90 10.55
C ALA A 63 1.09 -1.59 9.95
N GLY A 64 0.91 -0.40 9.36
CA GLY A 64 -0.33 -0.04 8.67
C GLY A 64 -0.65 -0.97 7.50
N SER A 65 0.34 -1.32 6.68
CA SER A 65 0.15 -2.23 5.54
C SER A 65 -0.13 -3.68 5.96
N ILE A 66 0.50 -4.17 7.03
CA ILE A 66 0.19 -5.49 7.63
C ILE A 66 -1.27 -5.51 8.09
N PHE A 67 -1.72 -4.46 8.78
CA PHE A 67 -3.12 -4.36 9.19
C PHE A 67 -4.07 -4.41 8.00
N ILE A 68 -3.81 -3.63 6.94
CA ILE A 68 -4.62 -3.64 5.71
C ILE A 68 -4.62 -5.04 5.08
N GLY A 69 -3.47 -5.72 5.02
CA GLY A 69 -3.34 -7.07 4.48
C GLY A 69 -4.19 -8.09 5.24
N ILE A 70 -4.12 -8.11 6.57
CA ILE A 70 -4.85 -9.04 7.42
C ILE A 70 -6.36 -8.72 7.42
N ALA A 71 -6.73 -7.47 7.68
CA ALA A 71 -8.12 -7.04 7.71
C ALA A 71 -8.78 -7.18 6.32
N GLY A 72 -8.01 -6.96 5.24
CA GLY A 72 -8.45 -7.16 3.88
C GLY A 72 -8.90 -8.60 3.61
N ILE A 73 -8.15 -9.60 4.10
CA ILE A 73 -8.56 -11.01 3.93
C ILE A 73 -9.83 -11.32 4.70
N TYR A 74 -9.95 -10.82 5.93
CA TYR A 74 -11.16 -10.99 6.71
C TYR A 74 -12.38 -10.40 5.99
N CYS A 75 -12.24 -9.18 5.45
CA CYS A 75 -13.28 -8.54 4.65
C CYS A 75 -13.58 -9.32 3.36
N ALA A 76 -12.56 -9.86 2.68
CA ALA A 76 -12.73 -10.65 1.46
C ALA A 76 -13.65 -11.86 1.65
N HIS A 77 -13.54 -12.55 2.78
CA HIS A 77 -14.43 -13.66 3.12
C HIS A 77 -15.89 -13.22 3.31
N LYS A 78 -16.12 -12.04 3.90
CA LYS A 78 -17.48 -11.51 4.10
C LYS A 78 -18.13 -11.02 2.82
N VAL A 79 -17.33 -10.41 1.94
CA VAL A 79 -17.86 -9.73 0.74
C VAL A 79 -17.76 -10.64 -0.52
N HIS A 80 -17.17 -11.84 -0.39
CA HIS A 80 -16.97 -12.78 -1.49
C HIS A 80 -16.26 -12.14 -2.70
N THR A 81 -15.26 -11.31 -2.42
CA THR A 81 -14.47 -10.58 -3.44
C THR A 81 -12.98 -10.78 -3.15
N PRO A 82 -12.12 -10.94 -4.18
CA PRO A 82 -10.68 -11.06 -3.95
C PRO A 82 -10.14 -9.89 -3.14
N PRO A 83 -9.29 -10.12 -2.11
CA PRO A 83 -8.82 -9.06 -1.21
C PRO A 83 -8.06 -7.95 -1.94
N VAL A 84 -7.36 -8.28 -3.02
CA VAL A 84 -6.57 -7.33 -3.82
C VAL A 84 -7.41 -6.16 -4.33
N VAL A 85 -8.69 -6.39 -4.66
CA VAL A 85 -9.60 -5.38 -5.23
C VAL A 85 -9.78 -4.15 -4.34
N PHE A 86 -9.69 -4.30 -3.04
CA PHE A 86 -9.86 -3.19 -2.09
C PHE A 86 -8.63 -2.94 -1.21
N THR A 87 -7.72 -3.91 -1.05
CA THR A 87 -6.47 -3.67 -0.32
C THR A 87 -5.48 -2.84 -1.14
N MET A 88 -5.44 -3.00 -2.47
CA MET A 88 -4.60 -2.15 -3.32
C MET A 88 -4.96 -0.67 -3.21
N PRO A 89 -6.20 -0.22 -3.48
CA PRO A 89 -6.54 1.19 -3.35
C PRO A 89 -6.36 1.72 -1.91
N ALA A 90 -6.59 0.88 -0.88
CA ALA A 90 -6.35 1.26 0.50
C ALA A 90 -4.87 1.55 0.78
N CYS A 91 -3.94 0.78 0.22
CA CYS A 91 -2.50 0.97 0.41
C CYS A 91 -1.91 2.14 -0.38
N ILE A 92 -2.55 2.57 -1.46
CA ILE A 92 -2.09 3.71 -2.27
C ILE A 92 -1.99 4.99 -1.44
N THR A 93 -2.86 5.16 -0.44
CA THR A 93 -2.82 6.31 0.47
C THR A 93 -1.49 6.45 1.21
N MET A 94 -0.73 5.36 1.35
CA MET A 94 0.56 5.31 2.05
C MET A 94 1.78 5.38 1.12
N ILE A 95 1.58 5.42 -0.20
CA ILE A 95 2.69 5.52 -1.16
C ILE A 95 3.42 6.86 -0.97
N PRO A 96 4.76 6.85 -0.88
CA PRO A 96 5.56 8.03 -0.63
C PRO A 96 5.75 8.88 -1.89
N GLY A 97 4.66 9.42 -2.45
CA GLY A 97 4.67 10.17 -3.72
C GLY A 97 5.60 11.36 -3.72
N LEU A 98 5.70 12.10 -2.61
CA LEU A 98 6.58 13.27 -2.49
C LEU A 98 8.07 12.88 -2.59
N TYR A 99 8.48 11.81 -1.92
CA TYR A 99 9.85 11.33 -1.96
C TYR A 99 10.21 10.75 -3.34
N ALA A 100 9.28 10.03 -3.96
CA ALA A 100 9.43 9.55 -5.34
C ALA A 100 9.59 10.71 -6.32
N TYR A 101 8.78 11.75 -6.21
CA TYR A 101 8.89 12.97 -7.03
C TYR A 101 10.23 13.67 -6.82
N ARG A 102 10.67 13.87 -5.58
CA ARG A 102 11.98 14.48 -5.29
C ARG A 102 13.13 13.66 -5.84
N THR A 103 13.05 12.35 -5.79
CA THR A 103 14.03 11.45 -6.40
C THR A 103 14.11 11.67 -7.91
N MET A 104 12.99 11.69 -8.62
CA MET A 104 12.94 11.94 -10.07
C MET A 104 13.52 13.30 -10.42
N MET A 105 13.12 14.35 -9.71
CA MET A 105 13.65 15.70 -9.95
C MET A 105 15.14 15.80 -9.66
N GLY A 106 15.64 15.11 -8.63
CA GLY A 106 17.06 15.03 -8.35
C GLY A 106 17.84 14.34 -9.46
N TRP A 107 17.36 13.21 -9.99
CA TRP A 107 17.97 12.53 -11.12
C TRP A 107 18.01 13.41 -12.39
N ILE A 108 16.93 14.13 -12.67
CA ILE A 108 16.88 15.05 -13.82
C ILE A 108 17.94 16.15 -13.66
N LYS A 109 18.06 16.76 -12.48
CA LYS A 109 19.08 17.77 -12.22
C LYS A 109 20.50 17.21 -12.39
N ILE A 110 20.79 16.04 -11.83
CA ILE A 110 22.10 15.38 -11.97
C ILE A 110 22.41 15.10 -13.44
N TYR A 111 21.42 14.73 -14.25
CA TYR A 111 21.59 14.46 -15.65
C TYR A 111 21.81 15.74 -16.48
N THR A 112 21.03 16.82 -16.22
CA THR A 112 21.13 18.08 -16.97
C THR A 112 22.37 18.89 -16.62
N ASP A 113 22.71 18.98 -15.35
CA ASP A 113 23.78 19.85 -14.86
C ASP A 113 25.15 19.12 -14.83
N GLY A 114 25.13 17.79 -15.02
CA GLY A 114 26.29 16.90 -14.94
C GLY A 114 26.71 16.61 -13.50
N LEU A 115 27.37 15.45 -13.30
CA LEU A 115 27.91 15.03 -11.99
C LEU A 115 29.01 15.96 -11.44
N ILE A 116 29.49 16.89 -12.27
CA ILE A 116 30.70 17.72 -12.02
C ILE A 116 30.33 19.07 -11.41
N THR A 117 29.08 19.49 -11.44
CA THR A 117 28.66 20.74 -10.85
C THR A 117 28.48 20.62 -9.34
N GLN A 118 29.45 20.95 -8.63
CA GLN A 118 29.67 21.61 -7.32
C GLN A 118 28.64 21.48 -6.18
N GLU A 119 27.55 20.68 -6.29
CA GLU A 119 26.63 20.51 -5.20
C GLU A 119 26.49 19.04 -4.77
N PRO A 120 27.41 18.54 -3.93
CA PRO A 120 27.30 17.16 -3.37
C PRO A 120 25.99 16.95 -2.61
N GLN A 121 25.34 18.03 -2.19
CA GLN A 121 24.06 18.02 -1.50
C GLN A 121 22.92 17.46 -2.35
N ILE A 122 22.88 17.77 -3.66
CA ILE A 122 21.82 17.27 -4.57
C ILE A 122 21.89 15.75 -4.70
N LEU A 123 23.10 15.21 -4.84
CA LEU A 123 23.28 13.75 -4.91
C LEU A 123 22.89 13.07 -3.60
N GLN A 124 23.29 13.65 -2.47
CA GLN A 124 22.94 13.11 -1.15
C GLN A 124 21.42 13.13 -0.89
N GLU A 125 20.75 14.23 -1.19
CA GLU A 125 19.29 14.35 -1.05
C GLU A 125 18.55 13.39 -1.99
N THR A 126 19.01 13.26 -3.23
CA THR A 126 18.43 12.36 -4.23
C THR A 126 18.58 10.90 -3.78
N ALA A 127 19.77 10.51 -3.33
CA ALA A 127 20.03 9.16 -2.81
C ALA A 127 19.18 8.87 -1.56
N TYR A 128 19.09 9.80 -0.62
CA TYR A 128 18.26 9.68 0.56
C TYR A 128 16.78 9.45 0.21
N ASN A 129 16.22 10.31 -0.67
CA ASN A 129 14.83 10.20 -1.11
C ASN A 129 14.58 8.89 -1.86
N PHE A 130 15.54 8.41 -2.66
CA PHE A 130 15.45 7.14 -3.38
C PHE A 130 15.43 5.95 -2.43
N ILE A 131 16.35 5.89 -1.46
CA ILE A 131 16.43 4.83 -0.45
C ILE A 131 15.14 4.81 0.37
N LEU A 132 14.66 5.98 0.82
CA LEU A 132 13.44 6.09 1.61
C LEU A 132 12.22 5.64 0.82
N THR A 133 12.09 6.06 -0.44
CA THR A 133 10.99 5.63 -1.33
C THR A 133 11.00 4.13 -1.53
N SER A 134 12.15 3.55 -1.85
CA SER A 134 12.31 2.11 -2.04
C SER A 134 11.96 1.34 -0.77
N SER A 135 12.47 1.75 0.38
CA SER A 135 12.18 1.12 1.67
C SER A 135 10.69 1.14 2.02
N LEU A 136 10.01 2.25 1.74
CA LEU A 136 8.56 2.37 1.97
C LEU A 136 7.75 1.49 1.02
N LEU A 137 8.12 1.41 -0.26
CA LEU A 137 7.45 0.52 -1.21
C LEU A 137 7.65 -0.96 -0.86
N PHE A 138 8.86 -1.36 -0.45
CA PHE A 138 9.12 -2.71 0.06
C PHE A 138 8.29 -3.00 1.31
N SER A 139 8.20 -2.06 2.22
CA SER A 139 7.41 -2.17 3.44
C SER A 139 5.92 -2.39 3.13
N LEU A 140 5.36 -1.64 2.18
CA LEU A 140 3.99 -1.82 1.70
C LEU A 140 3.78 -3.19 1.07
N ALA A 141 4.68 -3.62 0.18
CA ALA A 141 4.58 -4.91 -0.49
C ALA A 141 4.64 -6.08 0.51
N ILE A 142 5.59 -6.07 1.45
CA ILE A 142 5.70 -7.08 2.50
C ILE A 142 4.44 -7.11 3.35
N GLY A 143 3.95 -5.95 3.79
CA GLY A 143 2.78 -5.87 4.65
C GLY A 143 1.52 -6.48 4.03
N ILE A 144 1.26 -6.20 2.75
CA ILE A 144 0.13 -6.80 2.01
C ILE A 144 0.33 -8.31 1.86
N CYS A 145 1.56 -8.74 1.52
CA CYS A 145 1.88 -10.15 1.33
C CYS A 145 1.79 -10.98 2.61
N VAL A 146 2.15 -10.41 3.77
CA VAL A 146 2.03 -11.08 5.08
C VAL A 146 0.61 -11.58 5.29
N GLY A 147 -0.41 -10.74 5.07
CA GLY A 147 -1.80 -11.16 5.15
C GLY A 147 -2.10 -12.36 4.24
N ALA A 148 -1.70 -12.26 2.97
CA ALA A 148 -1.95 -13.31 1.99
C ALA A 148 -1.24 -14.64 2.33
N LEU A 149 -0.03 -14.59 2.91
CA LEU A 149 0.73 -15.77 3.30
C LEU A 149 0.12 -16.50 4.51
N PHE A 150 -0.25 -15.75 5.55
CA PHE A 150 -0.79 -16.35 6.78
C PHE A 150 -2.15 -17.01 6.59
N PHE A 151 -2.99 -16.45 5.72
CA PHE A 151 -4.35 -16.94 5.50
C PHE A 151 -4.52 -17.76 4.22
N ARG A 152 -3.43 -18.04 3.51
CA ARG A 152 -3.46 -18.93 2.36
C ARG A 152 -3.76 -20.37 2.83
N LYS A 153 -5.03 -20.73 2.98
CA LYS A 153 -5.44 -22.13 3.03
C LYS A 153 -4.89 -22.80 1.78
N LYS A 154 -4.19 -23.92 1.97
CA LYS A 154 -3.73 -24.82 0.87
C LYS A 154 -4.95 -25.20 0.02
N SER A 155 -5.33 -24.37 -0.92
CA SER A 155 -6.23 -24.75 -1.98
C SER A 155 -5.39 -25.36 -3.08
N THR A 156 -4.79 -26.52 -2.81
CA THR A 156 -4.54 -27.49 -3.84
C THR A 156 -5.92 -28.04 -4.24
N LYS A 157 -6.68 -27.29 -5.01
CA LYS A 157 -7.64 -27.91 -5.91
C LYS A 157 -6.78 -28.81 -6.81
N GLU A 158 -6.77 -30.11 -6.53
CA GLU A 158 -6.41 -31.09 -7.51
C GLU A 158 -7.20 -30.72 -8.76
N ILE A 159 -6.49 -30.29 -9.79
CA ILE A 159 -7.04 -30.22 -11.12
C ILE A 159 -7.28 -31.71 -11.45
N LYS A 160 -8.49 -32.19 -11.19
CA LYS A 160 -8.96 -33.46 -11.77
C LYS A 160 -8.95 -33.23 -13.26
N LEU A 161 -7.85 -33.59 -13.90
CA LEU A 161 -7.77 -33.76 -15.33
C LEU A 161 -8.92 -34.72 -15.68
N GLY A 162 -9.94 -34.15 -16.36
CA GLY A 162 -11.10 -34.90 -16.76
C GLY A 162 -10.65 -36.16 -17.46
N LYS A 163 -11.19 -37.32 -17.05
CA LYS A 163 -11.03 -38.61 -17.72
C LYS A 163 -11.27 -38.37 -19.20
N THR A 164 -10.22 -38.46 -19.99
CA THR A 164 -10.31 -38.58 -21.45
C THR A 164 -11.20 -39.76 -21.77
N THR A 165 -12.42 -39.49 -22.19
CA THR A 165 -13.29 -40.51 -22.75
C THR A 165 -12.67 -40.93 -24.08
N ILE A 166 -12.04 -42.11 -24.06
CA ILE A 166 -11.55 -42.75 -25.27
C ILE A 166 -12.78 -43.16 -26.06
N ILE A 167 -13.07 -42.40 -27.10
CA ILE A 167 -14.05 -42.84 -28.12
C ILE A 167 -13.37 -44.00 -28.88
N LYS A 168 -13.82 -45.25 -28.63
CA LYS A 168 -13.52 -46.37 -29.50
C LYS A 168 -14.38 -46.23 -30.76
N PHE A 169 -13.73 -46.15 -31.89
CA PHE A 169 -14.30 -46.43 -33.20
C PHE A 169 -14.52 -47.94 -33.40
#